data_9954d9ee01097739921c8e0c804da2ba
#
_entry.id   9954d9ee01097739921c8e0c804da2ba
#
_cell.length_a   1.000
_cell.length_b   1.000
_cell.length_c   1.000
_cell.angle_alpha   90.00
_cell.angle_beta   90.00
_cell.angle_gamma   90.00
#
_symmetry.space_group_name_H-M   'P 1'
#
loop_
_entity.id
_entity.type
_entity.pdbx_description
1 polymer ?
#
loop_
_entity_poly.entity_id
_entity_poly.type
_entity_poly.pdbx_seq_one_letter_code
_entity_poly.pdbx_strand_id
1 'polypeptide(L)'
;MSGVDERPPDGAAPLVSVIVPSYNSEAHVVEALESVLAQTVADLEVLSVDDASQDRTRSLVEELAQRDRRLRTFAQASNGGVALARNRGLAHARGRYIAYLDSDDQWMPNKLERQIAFMTETGAGACFTSYETIEENGDHRNFVRVPATIDYKGFLKNTVSCSHTILFDTRIVDRGLLKMPDLRRGQDAATWLGVMKAGHILYGLDECLAKYRKTAGSLSSSKTKAIRRTWHLYRDVEGLSRPYSAYCLFWQLVHAVQKRRRDA
;
A
#
# COMPACT_ATOMS: atom_id res chain seq x y z
N MET A 1 -1.12 -37.44 6.35
CA MET A 1 -1.45 -36.73 5.09
C MET A 1 -0.33 -35.75 4.86
N SER A 2 0.58 -36.05 3.92
CA SER A 2 1.74 -35.24 3.58
C SER A 2 1.27 -34.00 2.86
N GLY A 3 1.45 -32.83 3.50
CA GLY A 3 1.26 -31.53 2.85
C GLY A 3 2.19 -31.43 1.65
N VAL A 4 1.64 -31.32 0.47
CA VAL A 4 2.39 -31.06 -0.75
C VAL A 4 2.99 -29.65 -0.59
N ASP A 5 4.31 -29.56 -0.69
CA ASP A 5 5.04 -28.28 -0.69
C ASP A 5 4.73 -27.58 -2.04
N GLU A 6 3.70 -26.74 -2.05
CA GLU A 6 3.20 -26.01 -3.25
C GLU A 6 4.09 -24.84 -3.68
N ARG A 7 5.35 -24.86 -3.33
CA ARG A 7 6.30 -23.83 -3.75
C ARG A 7 6.66 -23.99 -5.24
N PRO A 8 6.67 -22.89 -6.03
CA PRO A 8 7.08 -22.97 -7.42
C PRO A 8 8.54 -23.48 -7.53
N PRO A 9 8.87 -24.23 -8.59
CA PRO A 9 10.23 -24.68 -8.84
C PRO A 9 11.19 -23.47 -8.92
N ASP A 10 12.43 -23.67 -8.48
CA ASP A 10 13.48 -22.66 -8.53
C ASP A 10 13.56 -22.05 -9.95
N GLY A 11 13.25 -20.73 -10.07
CA GLY A 11 13.25 -20.00 -11.35
C GLY A 11 11.87 -19.57 -11.87
N ALA A 12 10.76 -20.12 -11.38
CA ALA A 12 9.44 -19.63 -11.75
C ALA A 12 9.13 -18.25 -11.12
N ALA A 13 8.42 -17.38 -11.85
CA ALA A 13 7.96 -16.11 -11.31
C ALA A 13 6.90 -16.38 -10.25
N PRO A 14 6.96 -15.74 -9.07
CA PRO A 14 5.94 -15.91 -8.03
C PRO A 14 4.59 -15.33 -8.48
N LEU A 15 3.51 -15.77 -7.84
CA LEU A 15 2.18 -15.23 -8.11
C LEU A 15 2.08 -13.76 -7.65
N VAL A 16 2.63 -13.43 -6.47
CA VAL A 16 2.53 -12.10 -5.87
C VAL A 16 3.92 -11.55 -5.54
N SER A 17 4.17 -10.28 -5.86
CA SER A 17 5.30 -9.51 -5.30
C SER A 17 4.76 -8.48 -4.32
N VAL A 18 5.25 -8.53 -3.07
CA VAL A 18 4.92 -7.56 -2.03
C VAL A 18 6.11 -6.65 -1.80
N ILE A 19 5.91 -5.34 -1.96
CA ILE A 19 6.96 -4.32 -1.83
C ILE A 19 6.81 -3.66 -0.47
N VAL A 20 7.86 -3.74 0.36
CA VAL A 20 7.90 -3.19 1.71
C VAL A 20 9.06 -2.18 1.82
N PRO A 21 8.78 -0.88 1.67
CA PRO A 21 9.78 0.16 1.95
C PRO A 21 9.96 0.30 3.46
N SER A 22 11.19 0.51 3.92
CA SER A 22 11.49 0.73 5.34
C SER A 22 12.49 1.87 5.54
N TYR A 23 12.30 2.63 6.59
CA TYR A 23 13.23 3.66 7.07
C TYR A 23 13.05 3.90 8.57
N ASN A 24 14.07 3.57 9.37
CA ASN A 24 14.06 3.68 10.82
C ASN A 24 12.78 3.06 11.44
N SER A 25 12.56 1.78 11.12
CA SER A 25 11.35 1.02 11.46
C SER A 25 11.65 -0.19 12.36
N GLU A 26 12.76 -0.17 13.12
CA GLU A 26 13.20 -1.32 13.93
C GLU A 26 12.14 -1.86 14.88
N ALA A 27 11.20 -0.99 15.32
CA ALA A 27 10.14 -1.37 16.24
C ALA A 27 9.07 -2.28 15.61
N HIS A 28 8.85 -2.19 14.29
CA HIS A 28 7.68 -2.80 13.64
C HIS A 28 7.98 -3.60 12.37
N VAL A 29 9.16 -3.41 11.76
CA VAL A 29 9.47 -4.00 10.44
C VAL A 29 9.39 -5.52 10.43
N VAL A 30 9.79 -6.19 11.50
CA VAL A 30 9.74 -7.66 11.61
C VAL A 30 8.29 -8.13 11.62
N GLU A 31 7.45 -7.51 12.45
CA GLU A 31 6.02 -7.82 12.55
C GLU A 31 5.29 -7.60 11.20
N ALA A 32 5.62 -6.51 10.50
CA ALA A 32 5.08 -6.24 9.17
C ALA A 32 5.46 -7.34 8.15
N LEU A 33 6.74 -7.69 8.09
CA LEU A 33 7.25 -8.72 7.17
C LEU A 33 6.69 -10.11 7.49
N GLU A 34 6.65 -10.50 8.77
CA GLU A 34 6.07 -11.77 9.21
C GLU A 34 4.59 -11.87 8.85
N SER A 35 3.82 -10.77 8.91
CA SER A 35 2.41 -10.76 8.49
C SER A 35 2.23 -11.06 6.99
N VAL A 36 3.21 -10.72 6.16
CA VAL A 36 3.23 -11.06 4.73
C VAL A 36 3.67 -12.51 4.52
N LEU A 37 4.73 -12.94 5.21
CA LEU A 37 5.26 -14.29 5.09
C LEU A 37 4.28 -15.37 5.60
N ALA A 38 3.36 -14.98 6.50
CA ALA A 38 2.29 -15.81 7.05
C ALA A 38 1.01 -15.84 6.20
N GLN A 39 1.00 -15.26 5.00
CA GLN A 39 -0.17 -15.31 4.12
C GLN A 39 -0.51 -16.73 3.68
N THR A 40 -1.81 -17.05 3.55
CA THR A 40 -2.31 -18.35 3.04
C THR A 40 -1.89 -18.61 1.60
N VAL A 41 -1.64 -17.55 0.81
CA VAL A 41 -1.00 -17.64 -0.51
C VAL A 41 0.51 -17.77 -0.30
N ALA A 42 1.05 -18.98 -0.42
CA ALA A 42 2.46 -19.25 -0.22
C ALA A 42 3.36 -18.82 -1.40
N ASP A 43 2.79 -18.78 -2.63
CA ASP A 43 3.50 -18.40 -3.87
C ASP A 43 3.66 -16.87 -3.95
N LEU A 44 4.57 -16.34 -3.14
CA LEU A 44 4.89 -14.91 -3.08
C LEU A 44 6.38 -14.66 -2.92
N GLU A 45 6.82 -13.46 -3.31
CA GLU A 45 8.09 -12.86 -2.90
C GLU A 45 7.83 -11.56 -2.14
N VAL A 46 8.70 -11.27 -1.20
CA VAL A 46 8.72 -10.00 -0.44
C VAL A 46 9.99 -9.24 -0.81
N LEU A 47 9.82 -8.00 -1.24
CA LEU A 47 10.90 -7.10 -1.64
C LEU A 47 11.01 -6.00 -0.59
N SER A 48 11.84 -6.22 0.43
CA SER A 48 12.12 -5.21 1.45
C SER A 48 13.19 -4.26 0.95
N VAL A 49 12.88 -2.96 0.94
CA VAL A 49 13.78 -1.91 0.46
C VAL A 49 14.07 -0.93 1.58
N ASP A 50 15.26 -1.03 2.15
CA ASP A 50 15.75 -0.11 3.17
C ASP A 50 16.20 1.22 2.55
N ASP A 51 15.61 2.33 3.00
CA ASP A 51 15.89 3.68 2.53
C ASP A 51 16.99 4.38 3.36
N ALA A 52 18.11 3.66 3.56
CA ALA A 52 19.29 4.08 4.34
C ALA A 52 18.97 4.32 5.83
N SER A 53 18.35 3.36 6.49
CA SER A 53 18.08 3.38 7.93
C SER A 53 19.35 3.54 8.77
N GLN A 54 19.21 4.22 9.92
CA GLN A 54 20.29 4.49 10.87
C GLN A 54 20.13 3.68 12.17
N ASP A 55 19.02 2.96 12.31
CA ASP A 55 18.69 2.06 13.41
C ASP A 55 18.95 0.59 13.01
N ARG A 56 18.42 -0.37 13.76
CA ARG A 56 18.57 -1.81 13.50
C ARG A 56 17.65 -2.36 12.41
N THR A 57 16.84 -1.51 11.74
CA THR A 57 15.89 -1.96 10.70
C THR A 57 16.55 -2.93 9.73
N ARG A 58 17.67 -2.51 9.13
CA ARG A 58 18.36 -3.30 8.11
C ARG A 58 18.84 -4.66 8.63
N SER A 59 19.48 -4.68 9.78
CA SER A 59 20.01 -5.95 10.38
C SER A 59 18.86 -6.92 10.70
N LEU A 60 17.75 -6.44 11.24
CA LEU A 60 16.57 -7.26 11.54
C LEU A 60 15.97 -7.88 10.27
N VAL A 61 15.87 -7.10 9.19
CA VAL A 61 15.36 -7.61 7.90
C VAL A 61 16.34 -8.64 7.29
N GLU A 62 17.65 -8.40 7.35
CA GLU A 62 18.66 -9.33 6.86
C GLU A 62 18.63 -10.66 7.66
N GLU A 63 18.44 -10.60 8.98
CA GLU A 63 18.27 -11.80 9.83
C GLU A 63 17.01 -12.60 9.45
N LEU A 64 15.89 -11.93 9.18
CA LEU A 64 14.66 -12.59 8.76
C LEU A 64 14.83 -13.22 7.35
N ALA A 65 15.53 -12.55 6.44
CA ALA A 65 15.80 -13.06 5.09
C ALA A 65 16.68 -14.33 5.07
N GLN A 66 17.50 -14.53 6.10
CA GLN A 66 18.26 -15.79 6.25
C GLN A 66 17.35 -16.97 6.62
N ARG A 67 16.16 -16.71 7.22
CA ARG A 67 15.21 -17.73 7.65
C ARG A 67 14.14 -18.04 6.60
N ASP A 68 13.83 -17.04 5.75
CA ASP A 68 12.81 -17.20 4.69
C ASP A 68 13.31 -16.64 3.34
N ARG A 69 13.60 -17.55 2.40
CA ARG A 69 14.10 -17.22 1.07
C ARG A 69 13.14 -16.45 0.17
N ARG A 70 11.87 -16.33 0.54
CA ARG A 70 10.90 -15.49 -0.15
C ARG A 70 11.17 -14.01 0.09
N LEU A 71 11.88 -13.66 1.18
CA LEU A 71 12.27 -12.29 1.51
C LEU A 71 13.60 -11.94 0.84
N ARG A 72 13.55 -10.94 -0.02
CA ARG A 72 14.72 -10.36 -0.72
C ARG A 72 14.95 -8.95 -0.22
N THR A 73 16.18 -8.62 0.12
CA THR A 73 16.55 -7.34 0.72
C THR A 73 17.30 -6.45 -0.25
N PHE A 74 17.00 -5.17 -0.22
CA PHE A 74 17.66 -4.13 -1.00
C PHE A 74 17.94 -2.94 -0.09
N ALA A 75 19.09 -2.27 -0.24
CA ALA A 75 19.40 -1.06 0.51
C ALA A 75 19.73 0.09 -0.43
N GLN A 76 19.23 1.29 -0.15
CA GLN A 76 19.59 2.52 -0.85
C GLN A 76 20.87 3.11 -0.24
N ALA A 77 21.68 3.81 -1.05
CA ALA A 77 22.91 4.45 -0.58
C ALA A 77 22.64 5.69 0.29
N SER A 78 21.48 6.34 0.10
CA SER A 78 21.05 7.51 0.86
C SER A 78 19.51 7.54 0.93
N ASN A 79 18.96 8.23 1.93
CA ASN A 79 17.51 8.40 2.05
C ASN A 79 16.94 9.18 0.87
N GLY A 80 16.25 8.46 0.00
CA GLY A 80 15.58 8.99 -1.19
C GLY A 80 14.08 9.17 -1.03
N GLY A 81 13.51 8.65 0.06
CA GLY A 81 12.08 8.67 0.34
C GLY A 81 11.34 7.44 -0.19
N VAL A 82 10.14 7.24 0.36
CA VAL A 82 9.31 6.04 0.15
C VAL A 82 8.98 5.77 -1.33
N ALA A 83 8.84 6.81 -2.16
CA ALA A 83 8.59 6.66 -3.60
C ALA A 83 9.73 5.93 -4.31
N LEU A 84 10.98 6.35 -4.05
CA LEU A 84 12.15 5.73 -4.67
C LEU A 84 12.37 4.30 -4.14
N ALA A 85 12.13 4.06 -2.85
CA ALA A 85 12.19 2.72 -2.27
C ALA A 85 11.14 1.78 -2.92
N ARG A 86 9.87 2.22 -3.05
CA ARG A 86 8.82 1.44 -3.72
C ARG A 86 9.13 1.21 -5.20
N ASN A 87 9.65 2.21 -5.92
CA ASN A 87 10.05 2.07 -7.33
C ASN A 87 11.20 1.08 -7.49
N ARG A 88 12.16 1.05 -6.56
CA ARG A 88 13.23 0.06 -6.57
C ARG A 88 12.66 -1.35 -6.36
N GLY A 89 11.76 -1.54 -5.42
CA GLY A 89 11.04 -2.81 -5.24
C GLY A 89 10.28 -3.20 -6.50
N LEU A 90 9.52 -2.27 -7.10
CA LEU A 90 8.76 -2.51 -8.33
C LEU A 90 9.64 -2.95 -9.51
N ALA A 91 10.84 -2.38 -9.64
CA ALA A 91 11.79 -2.77 -10.68
C ALA A 91 12.31 -4.21 -10.54
N HIS A 92 12.30 -4.77 -9.33
CA HIS A 92 12.76 -6.14 -9.05
C HIS A 92 11.60 -7.14 -8.86
N ALA A 93 10.36 -6.66 -8.86
CA ALA A 93 9.17 -7.48 -8.72
C ALA A 93 8.96 -8.35 -9.96
N ARG A 94 8.65 -9.63 -9.76
CA ARG A 94 8.44 -10.64 -10.82
C ARG A 94 7.02 -11.16 -10.86
N GLY A 95 6.26 -10.93 -9.79
CA GLY A 95 4.91 -11.42 -9.63
C GLY A 95 3.90 -10.84 -10.62
N ARG A 96 2.87 -11.62 -10.92
CA ARG A 96 1.69 -11.14 -11.63
C ARG A 96 0.96 -10.07 -10.82
N TYR A 97 0.77 -10.33 -9.55
CA TYR A 97 0.15 -9.37 -8.64
C TYR A 97 1.20 -8.53 -7.94
N ILE A 98 0.97 -7.22 -7.86
CA ILE A 98 1.83 -6.27 -7.13
C ILE A 98 1.05 -5.69 -5.96
N ALA A 99 1.63 -5.77 -4.76
CA ALA A 99 1.10 -5.19 -3.55
C ALA A 99 2.16 -4.35 -2.83
N TYR A 100 1.69 -3.46 -1.95
CA TYR A 100 2.53 -2.62 -1.11
C TYR A 100 2.11 -2.78 0.36
N LEU A 101 3.08 -2.81 1.25
CA LEU A 101 2.85 -2.75 2.69
C LEU A 101 3.86 -1.79 3.30
N ASP A 102 3.42 -0.89 4.16
CA ASP A 102 4.32 -0.01 4.92
C ASP A 102 4.92 -0.78 6.11
N SER A 103 6.15 -0.46 6.50
CA SER A 103 6.94 -1.23 7.46
C SER A 103 6.43 -1.17 8.91
N ASP A 104 5.36 -0.42 9.17
CA ASP A 104 4.67 -0.29 10.46
C ASP A 104 3.24 -0.85 10.45
N ASP A 105 2.76 -1.34 9.28
CA ASP A 105 1.43 -1.91 9.10
C ASP A 105 1.46 -3.45 9.08
N GLN A 106 0.28 -4.08 9.13
CA GLN A 106 0.14 -5.55 9.14
C GLN A 106 -0.98 -6.01 8.22
N TRP A 107 -0.89 -7.25 7.77
CA TRP A 107 -1.95 -7.92 7.03
C TRP A 107 -2.59 -9.05 7.82
N MET A 108 -3.89 -9.28 7.60
CA MET A 108 -4.57 -10.50 8.03
C MET A 108 -4.09 -11.68 7.18
N PRO A 109 -4.01 -12.90 7.74
CA PRO A 109 -3.40 -14.06 7.06
C PRO A 109 -4.01 -14.42 5.71
N ASN A 110 -5.30 -14.16 5.50
CA ASN A 110 -6.05 -14.51 4.29
C ASN A 110 -6.23 -13.34 3.30
N LYS A 111 -5.50 -12.22 3.49
CA LYS A 111 -5.71 -11.01 2.67
C LYS A 111 -5.48 -11.25 1.19
N LEU A 112 -4.35 -11.82 0.81
CA LEU A 112 -4.02 -12.05 -0.60
C LEU A 112 -4.99 -13.04 -1.24
N GLU A 113 -5.35 -14.11 -0.57
CA GLU A 113 -6.32 -15.10 -1.04
C GLU A 113 -7.67 -14.45 -1.33
N ARG A 114 -8.21 -13.67 -0.37
CA ARG A 114 -9.50 -13.00 -0.53
C ARG A 114 -9.51 -11.99 -1.67
N GLN A 115 -8.45 -11.18 -1.79
CA GLN A 115 -8.35 -10.19 -2.87
C GLN A 115 -8.19 -10.85 -4.24
N ILE A 116 -7.36 -11.89 -4.38
CA ILE A 116 -7.16 -12.60 -5.65
C ILE A 116 -8.46 -13.28 -6.08
N ALA A 117 -9.17 -13.93 -5.16
CA ALA A 117 -10.48 -14.53 -5.46
C ALA A 117 -11.47 -13.47 -5.95
N PHE A 118 -11.62 -12.36 -5.22
CA PHE A 118 -12.49 -11.25 -5.60
C PHE A 118 -12.13 -10.63 -6.96
N MET A 119 -10.83 -10.41 -7.22
CA MET A 119 -10.36 -9.86 -8.50
C MET A 119 -10.61 -10.84 -9.66
N THR A 120 -10.50 -12.14 -9.40
CA THR A 120 -10.78 -13.18 -10.42
C THR A 120 -12.27 -13.23 -10.76
N GLU A 121 -13.13 -13.15 -9.76
CA GLU A 121 -14.60 -13.17 -9.92
C GLU A 121 -15.10 -11.91 -10.65
N THR A 122 -14.58 -10.73 -10.28
CA THR A 122 -15.04 -9.44 -10.82
C THR A 122 -14.34 -8.99 -12.08
N GLY A 123 -13.21 -9.61 -12.45
CA GLY A 123 -12.34 -9.13 -13.52
C GLY A 123 -11.60 -7.82 -13.18
N ALA A 124 -11.50 -7.47 -11.90
CA ALA A 124 -10.90 -6.22 -11.44
C ALA A 124 -9.38 -6.21 -11.67
N GLY A 125 -8.85 -5.14 -12.26
CA GLY A 125 -7.41 -4.92 -12.41
C GLY A 125 -6.73 -4.38 -11.15
N ALA A 126 -7.51 -3.80 -10.23
CA ALA A 126 -7.02 -3.26 -8.97
C ALA A 126 -8.07 -3.43 -7.86
N CYS A 127 -7.65 -3.89 -6.70
CA CYS A 127 -8.51 -4.12 -5.53
C CYS A 127 -7.85 -3.56 -4.27
N PHE A 128 -8.65 -2.91 -3.42
CA PHE A 128 -8.25 -2.46 -2.08
C PHE A 128 -9.27 -2.95 -1.05
N THR A 129 -8.88 -2.99 0.23
CA THR A 129 -9.73 -3.57 1.27
C THR A 129 -10.03 -2.59 2.38
N SER A 130 -11.07 -2.87 3.15
CA SER A 130 -11.29 -2.27 4.46
C SER A 130 -10.17 -2.69 5.41
N TYR A 131 -9.91 -1.87 6.42
CA TYR A 131 -8.84 -2.09 7.37
C TYR A 131 -9.21 -1.54 8.75
N GLU A 132 -8.53 -2.03 9.76
CA GLU A 132 -8.60 -1.44 11.09
C GLU A 132 -7.43 -0.49 11.30
N THR A 133 -7.63 0.58 12.06
CA THR A 133 -6.54 1.38 12.58
C THR A 133 -6.21 0.93 14.00
N ILE A 134 -4.91 0.82 14.28
CA ILE A 134 -4.40 0.43 15.60
C ILE A 134 -3.51 1.54 16.15
N GLU A 135 -3.40 1.61 17.47
CA GLU A 135 -2.43 2.46 18.16
C GLU A 135 -1.02 1.87 18.04
N GLU A 136 0.00 2.59 18.51
CA GLU A 136 1.40 2.15 18.43
C GLU A 136 1.65 0.83 19.16
N ASN A 137 0.93 0.60 20.28
CA ASN A 137 0.98 -0.63 21.06
C ASN A 137 0.14 -1.79 20.49
N GLY A 138 -0.55 -1.58 19.37
CA GLY A 138 -1.39 -2.58 18.72
C GLY A 138 -2.85 -2.58 19.14
N ASP A 139 -3.28 -1.75 20.08
CA ASP A 139 -4.68 -1.67 20.50
C ASP A 139 -5.58 -1.18 19.36
N HIS A 140 -6.76 -1.78 19.26
CA HIS A 140 -7.77 -1.40 18.28
C HIS A 140 -8.21 0.05 18.50
N ARG A 141 -8.37 0.80 17.40
CA ARG A 141 -8.85 2.17 17.42
C ARG A 141 -10.19 2.32 16.69
N ASN A 142 -10.24 2.05 15.41
CA ASN A 142 -11.46 2.10 14.60
C ASN A 142 -11.33 1.31 13.30
N PHE A 143 -12.48 0.91 12.72
CA PHE A 143 -12.55 0.31 11.39
C PHE A 143 -12.73 1.37 10.30
N VAL A 144 -12.05 1.17 9.19
CA VAL A 144 -12.18 2.01 7.99
C VAL A 144 -12.75 1.17 6.86
N ARG A 145 -14.02 1.44 6.51
CA ARG A 145 -14.69 0.79 5.39
C ARG A 145 -14.39 1.50 4.09
N VAL A 146 -14.30 0.73 3.03
CA VAL A 146 -14.03 1.21 1.68
C VAL A 146 -15.30 1.18 0.81
N PRO A 147 -15.43 2.08 -0.17
CA PRO A 147 -16.51 2.01 -1.15
C PRO A 147 -16.31 0.81 -2.08
N ALA A 148 -17.39 0.25 -2.65
CA ALA A 148 -17.33 -0.88 -3.57
C ALA A 148 -16.49 -0.58 -4.82
N THR A 149 -16.52 0.66 -5.30
CA THR A 149 -15.68 1.12 -6.42
C THR A 149 -15.29 2.57 -6.25
N ILE A 150 -14.18 2.96 -6.84
CA ILE A 150 -13.78 4.37 -6.92
C ILE A 150 -13.11 4.65 -8.27
N ASP A 151 -13.58 5.68 -8.95
CA ASP A 151 -13.00 6.21 -10.19
C ASP A 151 -12.17 7.48 -9.91
N TYR A 152 -11.56 8.02 -10.93
CA TYR A 152 -10.75 9.24 -10.86
C TYR A 152 -11.47 10.41 -10.17
N LYS A 153 -12.72 10.69 -10.60
CA LYS A 153 -13.51 11.81 -10.05
C LYS A 153 -13.94 11.56 -8.60
N GLY A 154 -14.24 10.31 -8.29
CA GLY A 154 -14.54 9.86 -6.93
C GLY A 154 -13.35 10.02 -6.00
N PHE A 155 -12.17 9.57 -6.44
CA PHE A 155 -10.94 9.64 -5.66
C PHE A 155 -10.50 11.08 -5.35
N LEU A 156 -10.63 12.00 -6.31
CA LEU A 156 -10.38 13.43 -6.08
C LEU A 156 -11.25 14.01 -4.97
N LYS A 157 -12.48 13.53 -4.80
CA LYS A 157 -13.44 14.02 -3.80
C LYS A 157 -13.40 13.25 -2.48
N ASN A 158 -12.88 12.04 -2.49
CA ASN A 158 -12.79 11.17 -1.33
C ASN A 158 -11.56 10.27 -1.46
N THR A 159 -10.39 10.82 -1.14
CA THR A 159 -9.16 10.04 -1.18
C THR A 159 -9.22 8.92 -0.16
N VAL A 160 -9.24 7.70 -0.65
CA VAL A 160 -9.11 6.49 0.17
C VAL A 160 -7.63 6.21 0.34
N SER A 161 -7.14 6.23 1.56
CA SER A 161 -5.77 5.78 1.84
C SER A 161 -5.76 4.26 1.74
N CYS A 162 -5.04 3.73 0.78
CA CYS A 162 -5.09 2.30 0.50
C CYS A 162 -3.74 1.67 0.11
N SER A 163 -2.63 2.39 0.28
CA SER A 163 -1.31 1.84 -0.10
C SER A 163 -1.03 0.49 0.55
N HIS A 164 -1.35 0.33 1.83
CA HIS A 164 -1.14 -0.92 2.58
C HIS A 164 -2.19 -2.01 2.29
N THR A 165 -3.26 -1.69 1.53
CA THR A 165 -4.32 -2.67 1.21
C THR A 165 -4.42 -2.99 -0.28
N ILE A 166 -3.82 -2.19 -1.17
CA ILE A 166 -4.02 -2.31 -2.61
C ILE A 166 -3.28 -3.50 -3.20
N LEU A 167 -3.92 -4.14 -4.18
CA LEU A 167 -3.39 -5.22 -5.00
C LEU A 167 -3.69 -4.92 -6.47
N PHE A 168 -2.69 -5.03 -7.35
CA PHE A 168 -2.81 -4.83 -8.80
C PHE A 168 -2.55 -6.12 -9.55
N ASP A 169 -3.36 -6.44 -10.56
CA ASP A 169 -3.09 -7.48 -11.56
C ASP A 169 -2.37 -6.85 -12.76
N THR A 170 -1.09 -7.15 -12.95
CA THR A 170 -0.28 -6.59 -14.04
C THR A 170 -0.62 -7.13 -15.43
N ARG A 171 -1.53 -8.10 -15.53
CA ARG A 171 -2.10 -8.52 -16.81
C ARG A 171 -3.20 -7.56 -17.30
N ILE A 172 -3.76 -6.75 -16.41
CA ILE A 172 -4.84 -5.80 -16.67
C ILE A 172 -4.33 -4.35 -16.55
N VAL A 173 -3.59 -4.05 -15.49
CA VAL A 173 -3.00 -2.73 -15.24
C VAL A 173 -1.54 -2.75 -15.67
N ASP A 174 -1.17 -1.91 -16.61
CA ASP A 174 0.22 -1.80 -17.06
C ASP A 174 1.15 -1.46 -15.88
N ARG A 175 2.22 -2.24 -15.73
CA ARG A 175 3.19 -2.09 -14.63
C ARG A 175 3.84 -0.71 -14.61
N GLY A 176 4.01 -0.07 -15.77
CA GLY A 176 4.56 1.28 -15.89
C GLY A 176 3.71 2.34 -15.17
N LEU A 177 2.38 2.12 -15.09
CA LEU A 177 1.46 3.00 -14.34
C LEU A 177 1.67 2.93 -12.83
N LEU A 178 2.31 1.87 -12.31
CA LEU A 178 2.58 1.69 -10.88
C LEU A 178 3.86 2.39 -10.41
N LYS A 179 4.64 2.97 -11.33
CA LYS A 179 5.83 3.75 -11.00
C LYS A 179 5.42 5.06 -10.32
N MET A 180 5.84 5.22 -9.08
CA MET A 180 5.51 6.39 -8.28
C MET A 180 6.33 7.61 -8.71
N PRO A 181 5.71 8.81 -8.84
CA PRO A 181 6.46 10.04 -9.06
C PRO A 181 7.34 10.35 -7.85
N ASP A 182 8.47 11.02 -8.11
CA ASP A 182 9.39 11.46 -7.05
C ASP A 182 8.78 12.63 -6.27
N LEU A 183 7.84 12.30 -5.40
CA LEU A 183 7.17 13.20 -4.48
C LEU A 183 7.45 12.73 -3.05
N ARG A 184 7.86 13.65 -2.21
CA ARG A 184 8.08 13.35 -0.79
C ARG A 184 6.79 12.91 -0.07
N ARG A 185 5.60 13.29 -0.59
CA ARG A 185 4.28 12.97 -0.02
C ARG A 185 3.20 12.95 -1.11
N GLY A 186 2.24 12.01 -0.99
CA GLY A 186 1.13 11.88 -1.92
C GLY A 186 1.50 11.20 -3.24
N GLN A 187 2.68 10.58 -3.30
CA GLN A 187 3.16 9.78 -4.43
C GLN A 187 2.22 8.61 -4.75
N ASP A 188 1.69 7.98 -3.72
CA ASP A 188 0.69 6.92 -3.81
C ASP A 188 -0.61 7.42 -4.46
N ALA A 189 -1.18 8.50 -3.93
CA ALA A 189 -2.39 9.11 -4.47
C ALA A 189 -2.20 9.56 -5.94
N ALA A 190 -1.04 10.15 -6.28
CA ALA A 190 -0.71 10.51 -7.66
C ALA A 190 -0.65 9.29 -8.58
N THR A 191 -0.06 8.18 -8.10
CA THR A 191 0.02 6.93 -8.85
C THR A 191 -1.36 6.32 -9.07
N TRP A 192 -2.20 6.25 -8.03
CA TRP A 192 -3.57 5.73 -8.17
C TRP A 192 -4.42 6.59 -9.10
N LEU A 193 -4.28 7.91 -9.05
CA LEU A 193 -4.91 8.83 -10.01
C LEU A 193 -4.41 8.56 -11.44
N GLY A 194 -3.13 8.28 -11.64
CA GLY A 194 -2.56 7.89 -12.93
C GLY A 194 -3.19 6.61 -13.48
N VAL A 195 -3.31 5.57 -12.65
CA VAL A 195 -4.01 4.31 -12.98
C VAL A 195 -5.46 4.58 -13.40
N MET A 196 -6.18 5.40 -12.63
CA MET A 196 -7.58 5.73 -12.93
C MET A 196 -7.73 6.63 -14.18
N LYS A 197 -6.78 7.50 -14.48
CA LYS A 197 -6.74 8.27 -15.75
C LYS A 197 -6.55 7.36 -16.96
N ALA A 198 -5.84 6.25 -16.81
CA ALA A 198 -5.68 5.24 -17.86
C ALA A 198 -6.96 4.40 -18.08
N GLY A 199 -8.06 4.71 -17.40
CA GLY A 199 -9.37 4.08 -17.57
C GLY A 199 -9.67 2.95 -16.58
N HIS A 200 -8.80 2.68 -15.62
CA HIS A 200 -9.04 1.66 -14.61
C HIS A 200 -9.90 2.19 -13.46
N ILE A 201 -10.74 1.31 -12.93
CA ILE A 201 -11.51 1.54 -11.71
C ILE A 201 -10.83 0.74 -10.59
N LEU A 202 -10.74 1.32 -9.39
CA LEU A 202 -10.31 0.59 -8.21
C LEU A 202 -11.54 -0.03 -7.53
N TYR A 203 -11.50 -1.32 -7.26
CA TYR A 203 -12.57 -2.08 -6.63
C TYR A 203 -12.29 -2.26 -5.14
N GLY A 204 -13.29 -2.01 -4.30
CA GLY A 204 -13.18 -2.17 -2.85
C GLY A 204 -13.83 -3.46 -2.38
N LEU A 205 -13.05 -4.29 -1.70
CA LEU A 205 -13.52 -5.46 -0.96
C LEU A 205 -13.76 -5.03 0.50
N ASP A 206 -15.04 -4.96 0.92
CA ASP A 206 -15.39 -4.52 2.29
C ASP A 206 -15.17 -5.65 3.33
N GLU A 207 -13.94 -6.16 3.34
CA GLU A 207 -13.44 -7.06 4.38
C GLU A 207 -12.25 -6.39 5.07
N CYS A 208 -12.18 -6.49 6.41
CA CYS A 208 -11.08 -5.95 7.21
C CYS A 208 -9.87 -6.89 7.11
N LEU A 209 -8.96 -6.61 6.19
CA LEU A 209 -7.83 -7.49 5.86
C LEU A 209 -6.46 -6.89 6.13
N ALA A 210 -6.40 -5.71 6.73
CA ALA A 210 -5.15 -5.06 7.12
C ALA A 210 -5.32 -4.25 8.41
N LYS A 211 -4.20 -3.99 9.08
CA LYS A 211 -4.09 -3.11 10.24
C LYS A 211 -3.18 -1.95 9.90
N TYR A 212 -3.68 -0.74 10.05
CA TYR A 212 -2.94 0.51 9.85
C TYR A 212 -2.51 1.10 11.19
N ARG A 213 -1.21 1.15 11.44
CA ARG A 213 -0.67 1.66 12.71
C ARG A 213 -0.58 3.18 12.73
N LYS A 214 -1.03 3.76 13.84
CA LYS A 214 -0.90 5.20 14.12
C LYS A 214 0.30 5.43 15.02
N THR A 215 1.42 5.79 14.42
CA THR A 215 2.65 6.14 15.15
C THR A 215 2.70 7.64 15.48
N ALA A 216 3.24 7.97 16.66
CA ALA A 216 3.49 9.34 17.04
C ALA A 216 4.48 9.99 16.06
N GLY A 217 4.12 11.15 15.50
CA GLY A 217 4.97 11.82 14.50
C GLY A 217 4.75 11.39 13.04
N SER A 218 3.80 10.49 12.77
CA SER A 218 3.48 10.06 11.41
C SER A 218 3.19 11.25 10.49
N LEU A 219 3.53 11.09 9.19
CA LEU A 219 3.39 12.13 8.16
C LEU A 219 1.95 12.66 8.00
N SER A 220 0.96 11.94 8.55
CA SER A 220 -0.48 12.24 8.46
C SER A 220 -1.03 13.09 9.63
N SER A 221 -0.26 13.39 10.66
CA SER A 221 -0.75 13.97 11.93
C SER A 221 -1.27 15.42 11.84
N SER A 222 -0.81 16.25 10.87
CA SER A 222 -1.18 17.66 10.77
C SER A 222 -2.23 17.93 9.70
N LYS A 223 -3.44 18.41 10.12
CA LYS A 223 -4.57 18.74 9.22
C LYS A 223 -4.21 19.82 8.17
N THR A 224 -3.52 20.88 8.59
CA THR A 224 -3.11 21.97 7.69
C THR A 224 -2.09 21.51 6.65
N LYS A 225 -1.14 20.66 7.04
CA LYS A 225 -0.20 20.03 6.11
C LYS A 225 -0.89 19.10 5.13
N ALA A 226 -1.95 18.37 5.58
CA ALA A 226 -2.76 17.51 4.73
C ALA A 226 -3.49 18.31 3.65
N ILE A 227 -4.17 19.42 4.01
CA ILE A 227 -4.86 20.31 3.07
C ILE A 227 -3.89 20.87 2.03
N ARG A 228 -2.72 21.38 2.46
CA ARG A 228 -1.71 21.94 1.55
C ARG A 228 -1.18 20.87 0.59
N ARG A 229 -0.95 19.65 1.06
CA ARG A 229 -0.53 18.51 0.25
C ARG A 229 -1.58 18.14 -0.81
N THR A 230 -2.86 18.06 -0.42
CA THR A 230 -3.96 17.78 -1.34
C THR A 230 -4.10 18.89 -2.39
N TRP A 231 -3.95 20.15 -1.98
CA TRP A 231 -3.96 21.27 -2.92
C TRP A 231 -2.82 21.18 -3.93
N HIS A 232 -1.59 20.89 -3.46
CA HIS A 232 -0.42 20.67 -4.32
C HIS A 232 -0.67 19.51 -5.31
N LEU A 233 -1.19 18.38 -4.83
CA LEU A 233 -1.56 17.26 -5.70
C LEU A 233 -2.51 17.69 -6.82
N TYR A 234 -3.55 18.47 -6.51
CA TYR A 234 -4.51 18.91 -7.53
C TYR A 234 -3.93 19.93 -8.49
N ARG A 235 -3.17 20.90 -7.99
CA ARG A 235 -2.70 22.01 -8.79
C ARG A 235 -1.45 21.73 -9.59
N ASP A 236 -0.48 21.12 -8.93
CA ASP A 236 0.88 21.02 -9.47
C ASP A 236 1.15 19.64 -10.09
N VAL A 237 0.51 18.58 -9.59
CA VAL A 237 0.65 17.23 -10.13
C VAL A 237 -0.44 16.92 -11.15
N GLU A 238 -1.70 17.16 -10.78
CA GLU A 238 -2.86 16.84 -11.62
C GLU A 238 -3.23 17.94 -12.64
N GLY A 239 -2.71 19.17 -12.47
CA GLY A 239 -2.98 20.30 -13.37
C GLY A 239 -4.42 20.81 -13.35
N LEU A 240 -5.22 20.49 -12.30
CA LEU A 240 -6.63 20.87 -12.23
C LEU A 240 -6.80 22.40 -12.12
N SER A 241 -7.89 22.95 -12.66
CA SER A 241 -8.22 24.35 -12.49
C SER A 241 -8.46 24.72 -11.01
N ARG A 242 -8.22 25.99 -10.63
CA ARG A 242 -8.44 26.45 -9.25
C ARG A 242 -9.87 26.20 -8.75
N PRO A 243 -10.95 26.52 -9.52
CA PRO A 243 -12.32 26.27 -9.07
C PRO A 243 -12.60 24.79 -8.84
N TYR A 244 -12.13 23.91 -9.74
CA TYR A 244 -12.34 22.47 -9.61
C TYR A 244 -11.53 21.87 -8.47
N SER A 245 -10.30 22.33 -8.24
CA SER A 245 -9.48 21.94 -7.09
C SER A 245 -10.15 22.31 -5.76
N ALA A 246 -10.73 23.53 -5.68
CA ALA A 246 -11.46 23.97 -4.50
C ALA A 246 -12.73 23.14 -4.27
N TYR A 247 -13.46 22.83 -5.34
CA TYR A 247 -14.64 21.93 -5.28
C TYR A 247 -14.29 20.54 -4.77
N CYS A 248 -13.24 19.92 -5.31
CA CYS A 248 -12.78 18.59 -4.88
C CYS A 248 -12.30 18.61 -3.41
N LEU A 249 -11.55 19.64 -3.01
CA LEU A 249 -11.08 19.80 -1.63
C LEU A 249 -12.23 19.98 -0.65
N PHE A 250 -13.26 20.76 -1.01
CA PHE A 250 -14.45 20.91 -0.20
C PHE A 250 -15.11 19.56 0.08
N TRP A 251 -15.33 18.74 -0.95
CA TRP A 251 -15.91 17.41 -0.78
C TRP A 251 -15.03 16.47 0.03
N GLN A 252 -13.72 16.53 -0.12
CA GLN A 252 -12.81 15.76 0.74
C GLN A 252 -12.96 16.11 2.23
N LEU A 253 -13.13 17.40 2.54
CA LEU A 253 -13.33 17.84 3.92
C LEU A 253 -14.68 17.36 4.45
N VAL A 254 -15.73 17.44 3.62
CA VAL A 254 -17.07 16.93 3.97
C VAL A 254 -17.02 15.43 4.29
N HIS A 255 -16.42 14.62 3.41
CA HIS A 255 -16.29 13.18 3.62
C HIS A 255 -15.42 12.84 4.85
N ALA A 256 -14.35 13.60 5.10
CA ALA A 256 -13.53 13.42 6.29
C ALA A 256 -14.29 13.69 7.61
N VAL A 257 -15.20 14.67 7.60
CA VAL A 257 -16.08 14.95 8.76
C VAL A 257 -17.14 13.86 8.93
N GLN A 258 -17.78 13.43 7.83
CA GLN A 258 -18.80 12.37 7.86
C GLN A 258 -18.22 11.04 8.36
N LYS A 259 -17.00 10.68 7.93
CA LYS A 259 -16.31 9.47 8.37
C LYS A 259 -16.10 9.49 9.88
N ARG A 260 -15.63 10.59 10.45
CA ARG A 260 -15.41 10.72 11.90
C ARG A 260 -16.70 10.60 12.73
N ARG A 261 -17.85 11.02 12.16
CA ARG A 261 -19.15 10.90 12.84
C ARG A 261 -19.73 9.49 12.81
N ARG A 262 -19.29 8.65 11.87
CA ARG A 262 -19.69 7.23 11.80
C ARG A 262 -18.82 6.35 12.70
N ASP A 263 -17.61 6.80 12.99
CA ASP A 263 -16.62 6.09 13.80
C ASP A 263 -16.69 6.51 15.30
N ALA A 264 -17.54 7.48 15.67
CA ALA A 264 -17.84 7.94 17.04
C ALA A 264 -19.18 7.39 17.53
#